data_dd67b5f9bb2acd05d1f3db0549e69c81
#
_entry.id   dd67b5f9bb2acd05d1f3db0549e69c81
#
_cell.length_a   1.000
_cell.length_b   1.000
_cell.length_c   1.000
_cell.angle_alpha   90.00
_cell.angle_beta   90.00
_cell.angle_gamma   90.00
#
_symmetry.space_group_name_H-M   'P 1'
#
loop_
_entity.id
_entity.type
_entity.pdbx_description
1 polymer ?
#
loop_
_entity_poly.entity_id
_entity_poly.type
_entity_poly.pdbx_seq_one_letter_code
_entity_poly.pdbx_strand_id
1 'polypeptide(L)'
;MKKHYLLLLSMLLLAVASVQAAMFSTSPNPLQQSSKDVKIYFDPAQCDVAALKTASEIYAHIGVTLPSAPSSWVYVVGDWADKQAKKKFVKQSDGRWMLNIGKIDTYFNLPAGTKVAKIAIIALNAAGSSQTGDVYLDVAEEGFAMSLTSNPEDLVISKATNFTFTVGVTEPSTITIKVGDQVIGTASNATTLTKSHNFATQGTFNEVTATATNGNETLTKSLTVAYPSASTAMNYPGGVPKQGAIRQADGSVLFCIAAPSKTSAILVGSWDDFKTLDKNVMKYQDYNGYRYFWTRVEGLADRQYHSYYYLLDGVTKVADPYAKLILDPYSDKWLPSGIWNEPMPQYPYEKIDGVMLAVYRSDLDDYKWDSATTNFKVPDHNSMVIYELLFRDFTGDGSDQDGKHFGTISEAREKISYLKELGINCVELMPVMEFNGNNSWGYNTNAYMALDKAYGSPKDLRDFVAECHRNGIAVVLDIVFNQTDGLHPWYQMYPIASNPFYNEKAPHAYNVLNDVRQDYPLVEQHLSLI
;
A
#
# COMPACT_ATOMS: atom_id res chain seq x y z
N MET A 1 5.71 -22.01 -63.06
CA MET A 1 6.78 -21.52 -62.19
C MET A 1 6.34 -20.22 -61.57
N LYS A 2 5.77 -20.23 -60.38
CA LYS A 2 5.53 -19.03 -59.55
C LYS A 2 6.04 -19.37 -58.16
N LYS A 3 7.14 -18.75 -57.76
CA LYS A 3 7.71 -18.83 -56.42
C LYS A 3 6.83 -18.03 -55.47
N HIS A 4 6.21 -18.69 -54.51
CA HIS A 4 5.60 -18.04 -53.38
C HIS A 4 6.68 -17.73 -52.33
N TYR A 5 6.98 -16.47 -52.15
CA TYR A 5 7.72 -16.01 -51.01
C TYR A 5 6.77 -16.01 -49.81
N LEU A 6 6.95 -16.96 -48.91
CA LEU A 6 6.36 -16.95 -47.61
C LEU A 6 7.14 -15.92 -46.76
N LEU A 7 6.61 -14.73 -46.63
CA LEU A 7 7.11 -13.74 -45.65
C LEU A 7 6.69 -14.24 -44.27
N LEU A 8 7.60 -14.89 -43.57
CA LEU A 8 7.51 -15.06 -42.13
C LEU A 8 7.68 -13.67 -41.49
N LEU A 9 6.56 -13.03 -41.24
CA LEU A 9 6.52 -11.87 -40.37
C LEU A 9 6.67 -12.38 -38.93
N SER A 10 7.93 -12.54 -38.49
CA SER A 10 8.23 -12.67 -37.06
C SER A 10 7.79 -11.37 -36.39
N MET A 11 6.58 -11.35 -35.84
CA MET A 11 6.20 -10.39 -34.86
C MET A 11 7.13 -10.59 -33.65
N LEU A 12 8.23 -9.85 -33.66
CA LEU A 12 9.00 -9.57 -32.47
C LEU A 12 8.06 -8.75 -31.56
N LEU A 13 7.29 -9.42 -30.71
CA LEU A 13 6.72 -8.81 -29.53
C LEU A 13 7.92 -8.38 -28.68
N LEU A 14 8.43 -7.19 -28.95
CA LEU A 14 9.15 -6.39 -27.97
C LEU A 14 8.16 -6.15 -26.84
N ALA A 15 8.16 -7.05 -25.85
CA ALA A 15 7.71 -6.71 -24.53
C ALA A 15 8.61 -5.54 -24.10
N VAL A 16 8.13 -4.34 -24.27
CA VAL A 16 8.72 -3.15 -23.67
C VAL A 16 8.59 -3.40 -22.17
N ALA A 17 9.64 -3.96 -21.57
CA ALA A 17 9.82 -3.86 -20.15
C ALA A 17 9.84 -2.36 -19.89
N SER A 18 8.83 -1.87 -19.21
CA SER A 18 8.80 -0.49 -18.72
C SER A 18 9.99 -0.34 -17.78
N VAL A 19 11.07 0.21 -18.30
CA VAL A 19 12.16 0.73 -17.49
C VAL A 19 11.55 1.95 -16.82
N GLN A 20 11.05 1.80 -15.60
CA GLN A 20 10.62 2.94 -14.80
C GLN A 20 11.87 3.66 -14.30
N ALA A 21 12.29 4.69 -15.02
CA ALA A 21 13.14 5.75 -14.47
C ALA A 21 12.28 6.58 -13.51
N ALA A 22 12.89 7.22 -12.53
CA ALA A 22 12.18 8.13 -11.65
C ALA A 22 11.35 9.12 -12.48
N MET A 23 10.03 9.08 -12.31
CA MET A 23 9.10 9.97 -13.00
C MET A 23 9.42 11.44 -12.67
N PHE A 24 9.91 11.69 -11.46
CA PHE A 24 10.43 12.99 -11.05
C PHE A 24 11.89 12.90 -10.62
N SER A 25 12.65 13.94 -10.92
CA SER A 25 14.04 14.11 -10.46
C SER A 25 14.32 15.56 -10.11
N THR A 26 15.35 15.80 -9.28
CA THR A 26 15.73 17.15 -8.85
C THR A 26 17.15 17.51 -9.31
N SER A 27 17.38 18.81 -9.43
CA SER A 27 18.71 19.38 -9.54
C SER A 27 18.76 20.59 -8.59
N PRO A 28 19.68 20.62 -7.62
CA PRO A 28 20.68 19.59 -7.31
C PRO A 28 20.07 18.28 -6.78
N ASN A 29 20.88 17.22 -6.75
CA ASN A 29 20.57 15.95 -6.13
C ASN A 29 21.81 15.44 -5.37
N PRO A 30 21.77 15.28 -4.04
CA PRO A 30 20.60 15.47 -3.16
C PRO A 30 20.14 16.92 -3.08
N LEU A 31 18.83 17.09 -2.87
CA LEU A 31 18.21 18.38 -2.64
C LEU A 31 18.36 18.77 -1.17
N GLN A 32 18.77 20.03 -0.89
CA GLN A 32 18.79 20.60 0.46
C GLN A 32 17.97 21.89 0.49
N GLN A 33 17.46 22.26 1.66
CA GLN A 33 16.64 23.46 1.80
C GLN A 33 17.41 24.73 1.44
N SER A 34 18.72 24.78 1.72
CA SER A 34 19.63 25.87 1.34
C SER A 34 19.94 25.97 -0.15
N SER A 35 19.54 24.99 -0.96
CA SER A 35 19.79 24.96 -2.41
C SER A 35 19.18 26.19 -3.10
N LYS A 36 19.97 26.84 -3.99
CA LYS A 36 19.60 28.15 -4.54
C LYS A 36 18.95 28.15 -5.92
N ASP A 37 19.16 27.06 -6.70
CA ASP A 37 18.69 26.94 -8.09
C ASP A 37 18.02 25.55 -8.26
N VAL A 38 16.96 25.32 -7.48
CA VAL A 38 16.25 24.05 -7.47
C VAL A 38 15.38 23.95 -8.71
N LYS A 39 15.54 22.84 -9.44
CA LYS A 39 14.71 22.44 -10.57
C LYS A 39 14.14 21.06 -10.32
N ILE A 40 12.88 20.89 -10.65
CA ILE A 40 12.20 19.60 -10.64
C ILE A 40 11.91 19.22 -12.08
N TYR A 41 12.31 18.02 -12.47
CA TYR A 41 12.06 17.47 -13.79
C TYR A 41 11.00 16.38 -13.70
N PHE A 42 10.01 16.44 -14.57
CA PHE A 42 9.01 15.42 -14.80
C PHE A 42 9.28 14.73 -16.13
N ASP A 43 9.39 13.42 -16.14
CA ASP A 43 9.56 12.60 -17.33
C ASP A 43 8.24 11.87 -17.68
N PRO A 44 7.48 12.37 -18.67
CA PRO A 44 6.22 11.74 -19.04
C PRO A 44 6.39 10.34 -19.65
N ALA A 45 7.59 9.97 -20.12
CA ALA A 45 7.85 8.62 -20.64
C ALA A 45 7.76 7.57 -19.52
N GLN A 46 8.06 7.97 -18.29
CA GLN A 46 8.02 7.14 -17.08
C GLN A 46 6.67 7.16 -16.35
N CYS A 47 5.73 7.96 -16.86
CA CYS A 47 4.40 8.09 -16.29
C CYS A 47 3.44 7.11 -16.96
N ASP A 48 2.59 6.44 -16.19
CA ASP A 48 1.53 5.53 -16.71
C ASP A 48 0.26 6.26 -17.14
N VAL A 49 0.13 7.53 -16.81
CA VAL A 49 -1.02 8.35 -17.23
C VAL A 49 -0.86 8.78 -18.69
N ALA A 50 -1.54 8.08 -19.60
CA ALA A 50 -1.42 8.29 -21.05
C ALA A 50 -1.69 9.75 -21.48
N ALA A 51 -2.63 10.43 -20.84
CA ALA A 51 -2.96 11.83 -21.13
C ALA A 51 -1.82 12.81 -20.82
N LEU A 52 -0.92 12.49 -19.87
CA LEU A 52 0.24 13.33 -19.57
C LEU A 52 1.37 13.15 -20.60
N LYS A 53 1.47 11.97 -21.24
CA LYS A 53 2.46 11.71 -22.30
C LYS A 53 2.25 12.57 -23.53
N THR A 54 0.99 12.94 -23.81
CA THR A 54 0.59 13.74 -24.99
C THR A 54 0.17 15.17 -24.66
N ALA A 55 0.27 15.57 -23.38
CA ALA A 55 -0.15 16.90 -22.95
C ALA A 55 0.67 18.01 -23.63
N SER A 56 0.00 19.07 -24.05
CA SER A 56 0.65 20.28 -24.59
C SER A 56 1.14 21.23 -23.49
N GLU A 57 0.55 21.13 -22.29
CA GLU A 57 0.90 21.90 -21.12
C GLU A 57 0.76 21.03 -19.87
N ILE A 58 1.73 21.14 -18.97
CA ILE A 58 1.76 20.47 -17.67
C ILE A 58 1.95 21.50 -16.58
N TYR A 59 1.21 21.34 -15.49
CA TYR A 59 1.26 22.16 -14.30
C TYR A 59 1.54 21.30 -13.07
N ALA A 60 2.04 21.92 -12.01
CA ALA A 60 2.21 21.28 -10.71
C ALA A 60 1.07 21.63 -9.77
N HIS A 61 0.55 20.66 -9.03
CA HIS A 61 0.02 20.89 -7.69
C HIS A 61 1.15 20.54 -6.73
N ILE A 62 1.58 21.48 -5.88
CA ILE A 62 2.86 21.36 -5.19
C ILE A 62 2.81 22.04 -3.83
N GLY A 63 3.36 21.39 -2.84
CA GLY A 63 3.51 21.86 -1.47
C GLY A 63 4.74 21.27 -0.82
N VAL A 64 4.86 21.37 0.49
CA VAL A 64 5.92 20.73 1.26
C VAL A 64 5.33 19.91 2.41
N THR A 65 6.13 19.00 2.96
CA THR A 65 5.85 18.32 4.22
C THR A 65 6.87 18.75 5.27
N LEU A 66 6.48 18.68 6.54
CA LEU A 66 7.35 19.02 7.66
C LEU A 66 7.83 17.74 8.38
N PRO A 67 8.97 17.76 9.07
CA PRO A 67 9.44 16.62 9.86
C PRO A 67 8.41 16.12 10.90
N SER A 68 7.59 17.04 11.46
CA SER A 68 6.53 16.72 12.42
C SER A 68 5.29 16.09 11.79
N ALA A 69 5.11 16.21 10.46
CA ALA A 69 3.97 15.70 9.70
C ALA A 69 4.44 15.32 8.28
N PRO A 70 5.22 14.24 8.12
CA PRO A 70 5.96 13.95 6.89
C PRO A 70 5.08 13.51 5.71
N SER A 71 3.81 13.21 5.96
CA SER A 71 2.82 12.85 4.94
C SER A 71 1.76 13.92 4.70
N SER A 72 1.74 15.01 5.48
CA SER A 72 0.74 16.08 5.36
C SER A 72 1.28 17.22 4.50
N TRP A 73 0.53 17.58 3.46
CA TRP A 73 0.86 18.70 2.58
C TRP A 73 0.57 20.02 3.29
N VAL A 74 1.57 20.89 3.35
CA VAL A 74 1.43 22.27 3.88
C VAL A 74 2.09 23.24 2.90
N TYR A 75 1.81 24.51 3.05
CA TYR A 75 2.32 25.58 2.17
C TYR A 75 2.10 25.27 0.68
N VAL A 76 0.92 24.75 0.37
CA VAL A 76 0.52 24.42 -1.00
C VAL A 76 0.44 25.70 -1.83
N VAL A 77 0.98 25.66 -3.04
CA VAL A 77 1.04 26.80 -3.94
C VAL A 77 -0.25 26.91 -4.73
N GLY A 78 -1.11 27.86 -4.35
CA GLY A 78 -2.38 28.15 -5.04
C GLY A 78 -3.39 27.00 -4.95
N ASP A 79 -4.47 27.13 -5.71
CA ASP A 79 -5.56 26.15 -5.70
C ASP A 79 -5.29 24.99 -6.68
N TRP A 80 -6.13 23.95 -6.58
CA TRP A 80 -6.11 22.82 -7.51
C TRP A 80 -6.32 23.29 -8.96
N ALA A 81 -5.48 22.81 -9.86
CA ALA A 81 -5.53 23.08 -11.29
C ALA A 81 -5.51 24.58 -11.71
N ASP A 82 -5.18 25.50 -10.80
CA ASP A 82 -4.94 26.88 -11.18
C ASP A 82 -3.70 26.98 -12.08
N LYS A 83 -3.73 27.91 -13.04
CA LYS A 83 -2.69 28.04 -14.08
C LYS A 83 -1.65 29.12 -13.76
N GLN A 84 -1.22 29.21 -12.50
CA GLN A 84 -0.19 30.17 -12.13
C GLN A 84 1.12 29.87 -12.88
N ALA A 85 1.78 30.92 -13.38
CA ALA A 85 3.02 30.78 -14.15
C ALA A 85 4.12 30.02 -13.40
N LYS A 86 4.21 30.21 -12.07
CA LYS A 86 5.20 29.53 -11.22
C LYS A 86 4.93 28.02 -11.04
N LYS A 87 3.75 27.53 -11.40
CA LYS A 87 3.36 26.11 -11.36
C LYS A 87 3.51 25.43 -12.72
N LYS A 88 3.80 26.19 -13.79
CA LYS A 88 3.88 25.68 -15.15
C LYS A 88 5.24 25.04 -15.43
N PHE A 89 5.22 23.80 -15.87
CA PHE A 89 6.42 23.15 -16.39
C PHE A 89 6.78 23.66 -17.77
N VAL A 90 8.08 23.70 -18.07
CA VAL A 90 8.64 24.06 -19.35
C VAL A 90 9.23 22.82 -20.02
N LYS A 91 8.75 22.49 -21.21
CA LYS A 91 9.23 21.32 -21.97
C LYS A 91 10.70 21.50 -22.37
N GLN A 92 11.50 20.48 -22.13
CA GLN A 92 12.93 20.45 -22.45
C GLN A 92 13.16 19.73 -23.80
N SER A 93 14.37 19.95 -24.39
CA SER A 93 14.74 19.30 -25.64
C SER A 93 14.89 17.79 -25.56
N ASP A 94 15.12 17.26 -24.38
CA ASP A 94 15.22 15.82 -24.09
C ASP A 94 13.86 15.14 -23.85
N GLY A 95 12.76 15.89 -23.97
CA GLY A 95 11.39 15.39 -23.80
C GLY A 95 10.84 15.52 -22.39
N ARG A 96 11.68 15.76 -21.39
CA ARG A 96 11.26 16.02 -20.01
C ARG A 96 10.64 17.41 -19.87
N TRP A 97 9.97 17.63 -18.75
CA TRP A 97 9.37 18.90 -18.38
C TRP A 97 10.03 19.42 -17.09
N MET A 98 10.43 20.67 -17.07
CA MET A 98 11.18 21.28 -15.96
C MET A 98 10.32 22.35 -15.28
N LEU A 99 10.21 22.25 -13.96
CA LEU A 99 9.64 23.28 -13.08
C LEU A 99 10.78 23.97 -12.33
N ASN A 100 10.86 25.28 -12.44
CA ASN A 100 11.88 26.06 -11.74
C ASN A 100 11.34 26.49 -10.36
N ILE A 101 11.92 25.95 -9.30
CA ILE A 101 11.62 26.28 -7.90
C ILE A 101 12.51 27.43 -7.41
N GLY A 102 13.75 27.50 -7.87
CA GLY A 102 14.73 28.44 -7.34
C GLY A 102 15.09 28.13 -5.88
N LYS A 103 14.70 29.02 -4.95
CA LYS A 103 14.87 28.77 -3.51
C LYS A 103 13.59 28.23 -2.90
N ILE A 104 13.69 27.13 -2.17
CA ILE A 104 12.55 26.44 -1.52
C ILE A 104 11.76 27.42 -0.63
N ASP A 105 12.44 28.10 0.30
CA ASP A 105 11.79 29.00 1.26
C ASP A 105 11.01 30.12 0.57
N THR A 106 11.58 30.68 -0.52
CA THR A 106 10.94 31.75 -1.28
C THR A 106 9.78 31.25 -2.13
N TYR A 107 9.94 30.09 -2.76
CA TYR A 107 8.92 29.52 -3.64
C TYR A 107 7.64 29.17 -2.88
N PHE A 108 7.78 28.56 -1.70
CA PHE A 108 6.66 28.15 -0.85
C PHE A 108 6.25 29.22 0.17
N ASN A 109 6.92 30.37 0.20
CA ASN A 109 6.67 31.44 1.16
C ASN A 109 6.70 30.95 2.62
N LEU A 110 7.77 30.22 2.95
CA LEU A 110 7.92 29.61 4.27
C LEU A 110 8.26 30.66 5.34
N PRO A 111 7.67 30.57 6.55
CA PRO A 111 8.14 31.33 7.70
C PRO A 111 9.61 31.01 8.01
N ALA A 112 10.33 32.01 8.54
CA ALA A 112 11.72 31.83 8.93
C ALA A 112 11.86 30.68 9.96
N GLY A 113 12.83 29.79 9.72
CA GLY A 113 13.08 28.63 10.60
C GLY A 113 12.19 27.41 10.35
N THR A 114 11.27 27.47 9.38
CA THR A 114 10.49 26.30 8.97
C THR A 114 11.41 25.27 8.32
N LYS A 115 11.46 24.05 8.87
CA LYS A 115 12.20 22.92 8.27
C LYS A 115 11.28 22.13 7.34
N VAL A 116 11.75 21.86 6.12
CA VAL A 116 11.06 21.06 5.10
C VAL A 116 11.63 19.65 5.13
N ALA A 117 10.76 18.65 5.18
CA ALA A 117 11.15 17.25 5.07
C ALA A 117 11.14 16.78 3.62
N LYS A 118 10.08 17.11 2.87
CA LYS A 118 9.93 16.72 1.47
C LYS A 118 9.22 17.82 0.67
N ILE A 119 9.45 17.87 -0.63
CA ILE A 119 8.57 18.56 -1.58
C ILE A 119 7.55 17.53 -2.07
N ALA A 120 6.28 17.81 -1.86
CA ALA A 120 5.16 16.99 -2.32
C ALA A 120 4.63 17.57 -3.63
N ILE A 121 4.50 16.75 -4.68
CA ILE A 121 4.17 17.22 -6.04
C ILE A 121 3.28 16.23 -6.80
N ILE A 122 2.34 16.78 -7.56
CA ILE A 122 1.55 16.10 -8.58
C ILE A 122 1.76 16.85 -9.89
N ALA A 123 2.02 16.15 -11.01
CA ALA A 123 1.91 16.71 -12.34
C ALA A 123 0.50 16.50 -12.89
N LEU A 124 -0.09 17.54 -13.46
CA LEU A 124 -1.44 17.50 -14.02
C LEU A 124 -1.50 18.21 -15.38
N ASN A 125 -2.44 17.79 -16.23
CA ASN A 125 -2.72 18.48 -17.48
C ASN A 125 -3.38 19.85 -17.21
N ALA A 126 -3.42 20.71 -18.22
CA ALA A 126 -4.00 22.06 -18.09
C ALA A 126 -5.48 22.10 -17.68
N ALA A 127 -6.23 21.02 -17.84
CA ALA A 127 -7.63 20.91 -17.44
C ALA A 127 -7.79 20.39 -15.99
N GLY A 128 -6.73 19.86 -15.37
CA GLY A 128 -6.79 19.22 -14.06
C GLY A 128 -7.53 17.86 -14.04
N SER A 129 -7.86 17.33 -15.23
CA SER A 129 -8.64 16.10 -15.39
C SER A 129 -7.80 14.84 -15.46
N SER A 130 -6.50 14.96 -15.58
CA SER A 130 -5.53 13.85 -15.60
C SER A 130 -4.26 14.25 -14.87
N GLN A 131 -3.81 13.41 -13.98
CA GLN A 131 -2.74 13.71 -13.03
C GLN A 131 -1.94 12.47 -12.67
N THR A 132 -0.73 12.67 -12.14
CA THR A 132 0.04 11.62 -11.44
C THR A 132 -0.56 11.36 -10.06
N GLY A 133 -0.14 10.28 -9.40
CA GLY A 133 -0.26 10.18 -7.95
C GLY A 133 0.62 11.19 -7.22
N ASP A 134 0.51 11.23 -5.90
CA ASP A 134 1.37 12.00 -5.01
C ASP A 134 2.81 11.52 -5.13
N VAL A 135 3.75 12.43 -5.31
CA VAL A 135 5.19 12.14 -5.30
C VAL A 135 5.87 13.01 -4.26
N TYR A 136 6.75 12.40 -3.48
CA TYR A 136 7.47 13.06 -2.39
C TYR A 136 8.97 13.05 -2.68
N LEU A 137 9.55 14.24 -2.87
CA LEU A 137 10.95 14.44 -3.16
C LEU A 137 11.67 14.82 -1.86
N ASP A 138 12.59 13.99 -1.40
CA ASP A 138 13.29 14.19 -0.14
C ASP A 138 14.14 15.47 -0.16
N VAL A 139 14.06 16.24 0.94
CA VAL A 139 14.96 17.36 1.22
C VAL A 139 15.93 16.89 2.30
N ALA A 140 17.18 16.69 1.91
CA ALA A 140 18.23 16.20 2.79
C ALA A 140 18.59 17.26 3.85
N GLU A 141 19.06 16.78 5.00
CA GLU A 141 19.64 17.65 6.04
C GLU A 141 20.83 18.45 5.46
N GLU A 142 21.07 19.62 6.06
CA GLU A 142 22.17 20.49 5.65
C GLU A 142 23.53 19.86 5.95
N GLY A 143 24.52 20.18 5.14
CA GLY A 143 25.89 19.68 5.25
C GLY A 143 26.22 18.62 4.19
N PHE A 144 27.16 17.72 4.52
CA PHE A 144 27.53 16.64 3.62
C PHE A 144 26.41 15.60 3.54
N ALA A 145 25.77 15.49 2.38
CA ALA A 145 24.65 14.58 2.15
C ALA A 145 24.84 13.78 0.85
N MET A 146 24.19 12.60 0.80
CA MET A 146 24.28 11.67 -0.31
C MET A 146 22.90 11.13 -0.70
N SER A 147 22.66 10.99 -2.00
CA SER A 147 21.55 10.23 -2.57
C SER A 147 22.07 8.98 -3.30
N LEU A 148 21.25 7.92 -3.32
CA LEU A 148 21.43 6.76 -4.18
C LEU A 148 20.08 6.45 -4.81
N THR A 149 20.00 6.50 -6.12
CA THR A 149 18.80 6.20 -6.89
C THR A 149 19.08 5.10 -7.91
N SER A 150 18.04 4.39 -8.32
CA SER A 150 18.09 3.34 -9.33
C SER A 150 17.10 3.59 -10.46
N ASN A 151 17.45 3.10 -11.63
CA ASN A 151 16.59 3.01 -12.79
C ASN A 151 16.72 1.61 -13.40
N PRO A 152 15.66 0.73 -13.35
CA PRO A 152 14.33 0.98 -12.79
C PRO A 152 14.33 1.28 -11.27
N GLU A 153 13.23 1.87 -10.78
CA GLU A 153 13.00 2.10 -9.34
C GLU A 153 12.58 0.83 -8.62
N ASP A 154 11.78 -0.02 -9.28
CA ASP A 154 11.40 -1.32 -8.73
C ASP A 154 12.63 -2.21 -8.59
N LEU A 155 12.94 -2.54 -7.34
CA LEU A 155 14.13 -3.33 -6.98
C LEU A 155 13.87 -4.84 -7.01
N VAL A 156 12.64 -5.28 -7.23
CA VAL A 156 12.29 -6.70 -7.41
C VAL A 156 11.98 -6.96 -8.87
N ILE A 157 12.70 -7.90 -9.48
CA ILE A 157 12.60 -8.18 -10.90
C ILE A 157 12.16 -9.62 -11.15
N SER A 158 11.40 -9.82 -12.24
CA SER A 158 10.91 -11.14 -12.70
C SER A 158 11.72 -11.72 -13.87
N LYS A 159 12.64 -10.94 -14.43
CA LYS A 159 13.54 -11.32 -15.55
C LYS A 159 14.86 -10.57 -15.43
N ALA A 160 15.87 -11.06 -16.16
CA ALA A 160 17.16 -10.37 -16.27
C ALA A 160 16.96 -8.89 -16.64
N THR A 161 17.47 -7.98 -15.82
CA THR A 161 17.24 -6.54 -15.94
C THR A 161 18.54 -5.78 -15.72
N ASN A 162 18.78 -4.80 -16.57
CA ASN A 162 19.88 -3.86 -16.41
C ASN A 162 19.45 -2.65 -15.60
N PHE A 163 20.12 -2.39 -14.48
CA PHE A 163 19.90 -1.23 -13.63
C PHE A 163 20.96 -0.19 -13.87
N THR A 164 20.57 1.07 -13.77
CA THR A 164 21.47 2.22 -13.70
C THR A 164 21.35 2.85 -12.33
N PHE A 165 22.44 2.87 -11.57
CA PHE A 165 22.52 3.49 -10.25
C PHE A 165 23.17 4.86 -10.37
N THR A 166 22.56 5.87 -9.75
CA THR A 166 23.10 7.21 -9.70
C THR A 166 23.29 7.64 -8.25
N VAL A 167 24.53 7.99 -7.93
CA VAL A 167 24.88 8.60 -6.64
C VAL A 167 25.07 10.08 -6.87
N GLY A 168 24.43 10.90 -6.02
CA GLY A 168 24.68 12.33 -5.93
C GLY A 168 25.21 12.69 -4.55
N VAL A 169 26.09 13.65 -4.46
CA VAL A 169 26.62 14.21 -3.19
C VAL A 169 26.68 15.72 -3.24
N THR A 170 26.55 16.36 -2.08
CA THR A 170 26.56 17.83 -1.95
C THR A 170 27.96 18.44 -2.08
N GLU A 171 29.01 17.66 -1.86
CA GLU A 171 30.40 18.09 -1.91
C GLU A 171 31.24 17.15 -2.77
N PRO A 172 32.31 17.68 -3.48
CA PRO A 172 33.24 16.85 -4.24
C PRO A 172 33.85 15.75 -3.37
N SER A 173 33.68 14.49 -3.79
CA SER A 173 34.02 13.30 -2.99
C SER A 173 34.62 12.20 -3.84
N THR A 174 35.27 11.24 -3.19
CA THR A 174 35.51 9.93 -3.80
C THR A 174 34.28 9.08 -3.61
N ILE A 175 33.60 8.72 -4.71
CA ILE A 175 32.35 7.97 -4.75
C ILE A 175 32.65 6.57 -5.29
N THR A 176 32.16 5.53 -4.62
CA THR A 176 32.28 4.14 -5.07
C THR A 176 30.91 3.46 -5.02
N ILE A 177 30.58 2.69 -6.08
CA ILE A 177 29.38 1.84 -6.12
C ILE A 177 29.85 0.38 -6.20
N LYS A 178 29.25 -0.48 -5.35
CA LYS A 178 29.47 -1.94 -5.32
C LYS A 178 28.15 -2.68 -5.51
N VAL A 179 28.24 -3.89 -6.07
CA VAL A 179 27.18 -4.90 -6.05
C VAL A 179 27.75 -6.11 -5.31
N GLY A 180 27.27 -6.38 -4.10
CA GLY A 180 27.96 -7.26 -3.17
C GLY A 180 29.40 -6.78 -2.94
N ASP A 181 30.38 -7.65 -3.15
CA ASP A 181 31.80 -7.30 -3.03
C ASP A 181 32.40 -6.67 -4.31
N GLN A 182 31.69 -6.74 -5.44
CA GLN A 182 32.19 -6.25 -6.74
C GLN A 182 32.06 -4.73 -6.85
N VAL A 183 33.17 -4.02 -7.02
CA VAL A 183 33.16 -2.59 -7.41
C VAL A 183 32.74 -2.46 -8.87
N ILE A 184 31.62 -1.79 -9.11
CA ILE A 184 31.13 -1.50 -10.47
C ILE A 184 31.52 -0.10 -10.96
N GLY A 185 31.99 0.75 -10.07
CA GLY A 185 32.52 2.08 -10.44
C GLY A 185 33.06 2.88 -9.28
N THR A 186 34.04 3.75 -9.62
CA THR A 186 34.60 4.74 -8.71
C THR A 186 34.82 6.06 -9.47
N ALA A 187 34.61 7.19 -8.79
CA ALA A 187 34.95 8.53 -9.26
C ALA A 187 35.61 9.30 -8.11
N SER A 188 36.65 10.08 -8.40
CA SER A 188 37.33 10.94 -7.42
C SER A 188 37.03 12.40 -7.71
N ASN A 189 36.94 13.22 -6.65
CA ASN A 189 36.64 14.65 -6.73
C ASN A 189 35.35 14.92 -7.56
N ALA A 190 34.33 14.12 -7.37
CA ALA A 190 33.09 14.17 -8.13
C ALA A 190 31.88 14.43 -7.21
N THR A 191 30.86 15.08 -7.75
CA THR A 191 29.56 15.26 -7.07
C THR A 191 28.50 14.27 -7.55
N THR A 192 28.82 13.47 -8.57
CA THR A 192 27.92 12.45 -9.08
C THR A 192 28.69 11.27 -9.67
N LEU A 193 28.11 10.07 -9.57
CA LEU A 193 28.60 8.87 -10.24
C LEU A 193 27.40 8.05 -10.71
N THR A 194 27.37 7.74 -12.01
CA THR A 194 26.34 6.86 -12.59
C THR A 194 27.00 5.60 -13.17
N LYS A 195 26.48 4.43 -12.79
CA LYS A 195 26.94 3.13 -13.29
C LYS A 195 25.78 2.18 -13.51
N SER A 196 25.93 1.30 -14.52
CA SER A 196 24.94 0.27 -14.80
C SER A 196 25.48 -1.11 -14.46
N HIS A 197 24.57 -2.00 -14.04
CA HIS A 197 24.84 -3.42 -13.76
C HIS A 197 23.65 -4.26 -14.18
N ASN A 198 23.93 -5.44 -14.80
CA ASN A 198 22.89 -6.38 -15.23
C ASN A 198 22.70 -7.49 -14.20
N PHE A 199 21.51 -7.58 -13.63
CA PHE A 199 21.11 -8.67 -12.73
C PHE A 199 20.47 -9.78 -13.56
N ALA A 200 21.26 -10.78 -13.92
CA ALA A 200 20.84 -11.85 -14.84
C ALA A 200 20.60 -13.20 -14.15
N THR A 201 21.04 -13.37 -12.90
CA THR A 201 20.96 -14.63 -12.18
C THR A 201 19.74 -14.68 -11.28
N GLN A 202 18.80 -15.56 -11.59
CA GLN A 202 17.62 -15.81 -10.75
C GLN A 202 18.03 -16.45 -9.42
N GLY A 203 17.27 -16.20 -8.36
CA GLY A 203 17.57 -16.66 -7.00
C GLY A 203 18.61 -15.81 -6.28
N THR A 204 18.89 -14.60 -6.76
CA THR A 204 19.87 -13.70 -6.15
C THR A 204 19.21 -12.48 -5.51
N PHE A 205 19.79 -12.07 -4.39
CA PHE A 205 19.43 -10.88 -3.63
C PHE A 205 20.71 -10.08 -3.42
N ASN A 206 20.93 -9.08 -4.26
CA ASN A 206 22.19 -8.38 -4.32
C ASN A 206 22.08 -7.03 -3.63
N GLU A 207 22.87 -6.81 -2.60
CA GLU A 207 23.02 -5.48 -2.01
C GLU A 207 23.85 -4.61 -2.94
N VAL A 208 23.32 -3.45 -3.28
CA VAL A 208 24.02 -2.39 -3.99
C VAL A 208 24.39 -1.34 -2.98
N THR A 209 25.67 -1.15 -2.73
CA THR A 209 26.20 -0.20 -1.74
C THR A 209 26.92 0.91 -2.43
N ALA A 210 26.57 2.16 -2.10
CA ALA A 210 27.29 3.35 -2.50
C ALA A 210 27.98 3.97 -1.28
N THR A 211 29.25 4.34 -1.44
CA THR A 211 30.01 5.11 -0.44
C THR A 211 30.51 6.40 -1.04
N ALA A 212 30.52 7.46 -0.27
CA ALA A 212 31.08 8.75 -0.64
C ALA A 212 31.92 9.33 0.50
N THR A 213 33.19 9.71 0.20
CA THR A 213 34.10 10.27 1.18
C THR A 213 34.63 11.61 0.70
N ASN A 214 34.41 12.69 1.47
CA ASN A 214 34.92 14.04 1.18
C ASN A 214 36.26 14.35 1.85
N GLY A 215 36.87 13.37 2.51
CA GLY A 215 38.13 13.52 3.26
C GLY A 215 37.92 13.66 4.78
N ASN A 216 36.78 14.18 5.22
CA ASN A 216 36.42 14.34 6.63
C ASN A 216 35.39 13.31 7.09
N GLU A 217 34.44 13.03 6.23
CA GLU A 217 33.29 12.14 6.51
C GLU A 217 33.12 11.11 5.40
N THR A 218 32.55 9.97 5.77
CA THR A 218 32.14 8.94 4.83
C THR A 218 30.67 8.62 5.03
N LEU A 219 29.90 8.76 3.96
CA LEU A 219 28.49 8.39 3.90
C LEU A 219 28.34 7.07 3.15
N THR A 220 27.38 6.26 3.60
CA THR A 220 27.03 5.00 2.94
C THR A 220 25.52 4.93 2.78
N LYS A 221 25.06 4.52 1.60
CA LYS A 221 23.66 4.14 1.32
C LYS A 221 23.65 2.81 0.60
N SER A 222 22.62 2.00 0.88
CA SER A 222 22.42 0.75 0.17
C SER A 222 20.96 0.54 -0.23
N LEU A 223 20.77 -0.32 -1.22
CA LEU A 223 19.50 -0.86 -1.65
C LEU A 223 19.71 -2.32 -2.07
N THR A 224 18.66 -3.12 -2.10
CA THR A 224 18.76 -4.54 -2.49
C THR A 224 17.99 -4.78 -3.78
N VAL A 225 18.68 -5.20 -4.84
CA VAL A 225 18.04 -5.70 -6.06
C VAL A 225 17.78 -7.19 -5.90
N ALA A 226 16.51 -7.59 -5.95
CA ALA A 226 16.08 -8.97 -5.82
C ALA A 226 15.62 -9.54 -7.17
N TYR A 227 16.21 -10.67 -7.56
CA TYR A 227 15.73 -11.52 -8.63
C TYR A 227 15.33 -12.88 -8.02
N PRO A 228 14.13 -12.99 -7.44
CA PRO A 228 13.75 -14.12 -6.61
C PRO A 228 13.79 -15.45 -7.35
N SER A 229 14.07 -16.54 -6.63
CA SER A 229 13.87 -17.89 -7.11
C SER A 229 12.40 -18.15 -7.45
N ALA A 230 12.15 -19.09 -8.35
CA ALA A 230 10.79 -19.57 -8.56
C ALA A 230 10.29 -20.30 -7.29
N SER A 231 9.01 -20.17 -7.00
CA SER A 231 8.38 -21.01 -5.99
C SER A 231 8.48 -22.48 -6.38
N THR A 232 8.73 -23.36 -5.41
CA THR A 232 8.86 -24.81 -5.65
C THR A 232 7.68 -25.57 -5.07
N ALA A 233 7.32 -26.68 -5.72
CA ALA A 233 6.22 -27.53 -5.26
C ALA A 233 6.56 -28.20 -3.94
N MET A 234 5.67 -28.07 -2.95
CA MET A 234 5.76 -28.76 -1.66
C MET A 234 4.36 -28.83 -1.04
N ASN A 235 4.02 -30.00 -0.47
CA ASN A 235 2.74 -30.16 0.19
C ASN A 235 2.61 -29.25 1.40
N TYR A 236 1.44 -28.63 1.55
CA TYR A 236 1.07 -27.85 2.73
C TYR A 236 1.06 -28.76 3.97
N PRO A 237 1.57 -28.33 5.11
CA PRO A 237 1.50 -29.09 6.37
C PRO A 237 0.05 -29.45 6.73
N GLY A 238 -0.20 -30.76 6.86
CA GLY A 238 -1.58 -31.28 7.06
C GLY A 238 -2.36 -31.56 5.76
N GLY A 239 -1.76 -31.33 4.59
CA GLY A 239 -2.26 -31.75 3.27
C GLY A 239 -3.31 -30.85 2.63
N VAL A 240 -4.19 -30.22 3.41
CA VAL A 240 -5.23 -29.30 2.92
C VAL A 240 -4.82 -27.85 3.20
N PRO A 241 -4.56 -27.04 2.16
CA PRO A 241 -4.18 -25.64 2.34
C PRO A 241 -5.27 -24.84 3.05
N LYS A 242 -4.88 -24.07 4.04
CA LYS A 242 -5.74 -23.11 4.74
C LYS A 242 -5.19 -21.71 4.56
N GLN A 243 -5.97 -20.83 3.95
CA GLN A 243 -5.57 -19.46 3.67
C GLN A 243 -5.51 -18.60 4.93
N GLY A 244 -4.69 -17.53 4.88
CA GLY A 244 -4.46 -16.63 5.99
C GLY A 244 -3.20 -16.97 6.80
N ALA A 245 -3.03 -16.28 7.92
CA ALA A 245 -1.94 -16.48 8.87
C ALA A 245 -2.42 -17.39 10.02
N ILE A 246 -1.91 -18.62 10.10
CA ILE A 246 -2.39 -19.65 11.01
C ILE A 246 -1.31 -20.06 11.98
N ARG A 247 -1.49 -19.74 13.28
CA ARG A 247 -0.61 -20.15 14.36
C ARG A 247 -0.59 -21.67 14.51
N GLN A 248 0.58 -22.23 14.66
CA GLN A 248 0.82 -23.64 14.91
C GLN A 248 1.05 -23.90 16.41
N ALA A 249 0.92 -25.16 16.81
CA ALA A 249 1.11 -25.57 18.21
C ALA A 249 2.56 -25.30 18.72
N ASP A 250 3.53 -25.26 17.83
CA ASP A 250 4.94 -24.95 18.14
C ASP A 250 5.24 -23.43 18.21
N GLY A 251 4.20 -22.60 18.03
CA GLY A 251 4.31 -21.15 18.03
C GLY A 251 4.72 -20.52 16.69
N SER A 252 5.07 -21.33 15.68
CA SER A 252 5.27 -20.83 14.32
C SER A 252 3.96 -20.42 13.66
N VAL A 253 4.04 -19.68 12.56
CA VAL A 253 2.86 -19.25 11.79
C VAL A 253 2.99 -19.72 10.36
N LEU A 254 1.97 -20.40 9.86
CA LEU A 254 1.81 -20.70 8.45
C LEU A 254 1.06 -19.55 7.77
N PHE A 255 1.67 -18.98 6.75
CA PHE A 255 1.05 -17.99 5.86
C PHE A 255 0.70 -18.68 4.55
N CYS A 256 -0.54 -18.51 4.10
CA CYS A 256 -1.02 -19.18 2.89
C CYS A 256 -1.99 -18.28 2.12
N ILE A 257 -1.80 -18.23 0.80
CA ILE A 257 -2.67 -17.49 -0.12
C ILE A 257 -2.97 -18.33 -1.36
N ALA A 258 -4.23 -18.38 -1.76
CA ALA A 258 -4.61 -18.89 -3.08
C ALA A 258 -4.41 -17.80 -4.14
N ALA A 259 -3.56 -18.09 -5.12
CA ALA A 259 -3.30 -17.18 -6.24
C ALA A 259 -3.23 -17.98 -7.55
N PRO A 260 -4.40 -18.34 -8.11
CA PRO A 260 -4.49 -19.09 -9.38
C PRO A 260 -3.72 -18.41 -10.49
N SER A 261 -3.03 -19.21 -11.33
CA SER A 261 -2.22 -18.74 -12.48
C SER A 261 -0.97 -17.94 -12.12
N LYS A 262 -0.69 -17.66 -10.85
CA LYS A 262 0.59 -17.10 -10.42
C LYS A 262 1.66 -18.18 -10.38
N THR A 263 2.91 -17.79 -10.62
CA THR A 263 4.05 -18.71 -10.70
C THR A 263 4.94 -18.67 -9.49
N SER A 264 4.98 -17.52 -8.79
CA SER A 264 5.78 -17.33 -7.59
C SER A 264 5.10 -16.39 -6.60
N ALA A 265 5.43 -16.56 -5.33
CA ALA A 265 5.02 -15.66 -4.26
C ALA A 265 6.16 -15.54 -3.23
N ILE A 266 6.27 -14.36 -2.63
CA ILE A 266 7.18 -14.04 -1.54
C ILE A 266 6.36 -13.42 -0.42
N LEU A 267 6.59 -13.86 0.80
CA LEU A 267 6.03 -13.23 1.99
C LEU A 267 6.98 -12.13 2.47
N VAL A 268 6.51 -10.90 2.49
CA VAL A 268 7.28 -9.73 2.93
C VAL A 268 6.66 -9.17 4.21
N GLY A 269 7.44 -9.09 5.28
CA GLY A 269 6.90 -8.73 6.58
C GLY A 269 7.82 -7.83 7.42
N SER A 270 7.21 -7.21 8.44
CA SER A 270 7.87 -6.30 9.38
C SER A 270 9.00 -6.95 10.17
N TRP A 271 8.97 -8.26 10.37
CA TRP A 271 10.03 -9.02 11.06
C TRP A 271 11.34 -9.09 10.28
N ASP A 272 11.33 -8.81 9.00
CA ASP A 272 12.50 -8.70 8.12
C ASP A 272 12.68 -7.27 7.59
N ASP A 273 12.10 -6.27 8.28
CA ASP A 273 12.17 -4.86 7.88
C ASP A 273 11.64 -4.61 6.45
N PHE A 274 10.61 -5.36 6.04
CA PHE A 274 10.01 -5.39 4.70
C PHE A 274 10.99 -5.68 3.57
N LYS A 275 12.11 -6.33 3.87
CA LYS A 275 13.07 -6.77 2.86
C LYS A 275 12.57 -8.01 2.15
N THR A 276 12.74 -8.01 0.83
CA THR A 276 12.52 -9.21 0.02
C THR A 276 13.75 -10.12 0.16
N LEU A 277 13.56 -11.30 0.76
CA LEU A 277 14.63 -12.24 1.09
C LEU A 277 14.34 -13.63 0.50
N ASP A 278 15.38 -14.38 0.13
CA ASP A 278 15.23 -15.73 -0.45
C ASP A 278 14.52 -16.72 0.50
N LYS A 279 14.78 -16.63 1.80
CA LYS A 279 14.12 -17.47 2.83
C LYS A 279 12.61 -17.30 2.85
N ASN A 280 12.10 -16.17 2.32
CA ASN A 280 10.68 -15.80 2.30
C ASN A 280 9.98 -16.18 0.97
N VAL A 281 10.72 -16.77 0.02
CA VAL A 281 10.12 -17.34 -1.20
C VAL A 281 9.22 -18.50 -0.78
N MET A 282 7.94 -18.38 -1.12
CA MET A 282 6.92 -19.35 -0.68
C MET A 282 6.99 -20.63 -1.52
N LYS A 283 6.63 -21.75 -0.89
CA LYS A 283 6.35 -23.02 -1.57
C LYS A 283 4.95 -22.96 -2.17
N TYR A 284 4.63 -23.86 -3.09
CA TYR A 284 3.25 -23.98 -3.55
C TYR A 284 2.75 -25.43 -3.52
N GLN A 285 1.45 -25.57 -3.39
CA GLN A 285 0.69 -26.79 -3.60
C GLN A 285 -0.49 -26.49 -4.53
N ASP A 286 -0.64 -27.28 -5.58
CA ASP A 286 -1.86 -27.29 -6.37
C ASP A 286 -2.87 -28.21 -5.67
N TYR A 287 -4.06 -27.69 -5.32
CA TYR A 287 -5.10 -28.41 -4.60
C TYR A 287 -6.48 -28.02 -5.14
N ASN A 288 -7.32 -29.00 -5.48
CA ASN A 288 -8.65 -28.81 -6.08
C ASN A 288 -8.66 -27.85 -7.28
N GLY A 289 -7.61 -27.88 -8.12
CA GLY A 289 -7.51 -27.05 -9.32
C GLY A 289 -6.98 -25.64 -9.08
N TYR A 290 -6.61 -25.29 -7.87
CA TYR A 290 -6.09 -23.97 -7.50
C TYR A 290 -4.67 -24.06 -6.95
N ARG A 291 -3.86 -23.03 -7.21
CA ARG A 291 -2.52 -22.90 -6.65
C ARG A 291 -2.57 -22.13 -5.36
N TYR A 292 -2.02 -22.76 -4.30
CA TYR A 292 -1.84 -22.17 -2.98
C TYR A 292 -0.37 -22.00 -2.70
N PHE A 293 0.04 -20.77 -2.45
CA PHE A 293 1.40 -20.47 -1.98
C PHE A 293 1.39 -20.45 -0.45
N TRP A 294 2.43 -21.04 0.16
CA TRP A 294 2.53 -21.10 1.60
C TRP A 294 3.99 -21.04 2.07
N THR A 295 4.20 -20.52 3.27
CA THR A 295 5.47 -20.55 3.97
C THR A 295 5.25 -20.59 5.48
N ARG A 296 6.28 -21.02 6.23
CA ARG A 296 6.30 -21.02 7.69
C ARG A 296 7.25 -19.95 8.17
N VAL A 297 6.81 -19.14 9.13
CA VAL A 297 7.63 -18.16 9.83
C VAL A 297 7.72 -18.57 11.29
N GLU A 298 8.94 -18.61 11.80
CA GLU A 298 9.26 -18.91 13.19
C GLU A 298 9.71 -17.66 13.93
N GLY A 299 9.57 -17.64 15.27
CA GLY A 299 10.11 -16.59 16.12
C GLY A 299 9.37 -15.26 16.07
N LEU A 300 8.14 -15.20 15.53
CA LEU A 300 7.31 -14.01 15.66
C LEU A 300 6.98 -13.75 17.13
N ALA A 301 7.22 -12.50 17.58
CA ALA A 301 7.00 -12.13 18.98
C ALA A 301 5.50 -12.26 19.33
N ASP A 302 5.22 -12.92 20.46
CA ASP A 302 3.86 -13.14 20.93
C ASP A 302 3.17 -11.82 21.28
N ARG A 303 1.88 -11.71 20.91
CA ARG A 303 1.03 -10.54 21.17
C ARG A 303 1.58 -9.20 20.62
N GLN A 304 2.46 -9.27 19.63
CA GLN A 304 2.93 -8.11 18.89
C GLN A 304 2.26 -8.06 17.51
N TYR A 305 2.07 -6.85 17.01
CA TYR A 305 1.58 -6.63 15.66
C TYR A 305 2.68 -6.88 14.64
N HIS A 306 2.44 -7.77 13.69
CA HIS A 306 3.33 -8.09 12.59
C HIS A 306 2.61 -7.79 11.28
N SER A 307 3.00 -6.73 10.60
CA SER A 307 2.42 -6.35 9.31
C SER A 307 3.16 -7.02 8.15
N TYR A 308 2.41 -7.40 7.10
CA TYR A 308 2.94 -8.13 5.96
C TYR A 308 2.10 -7.97 4.70
N TYR A 309 2.67 -8.36 3.58
CA TYR A 309 1.97 -8.50 2.30
C TYR A 309 2.58 -9.65 1.50
N TYR A 310 1.87 -10.10 0.47
CA TYR A 310 2.38 -11.05 -0.51
C TYR A 310 2.85 -10.31 -1.77
N LEU A 311 4.04 -10.65 -2.24
CA LEU A 311 4.59 -10.21 -3.52
C LEU A 311 4.45 -11.35 -4.53
N LEU A 312 3.49 -11.22 -5.45
CA LEU A 312 3.17 -12.24 -6.46
C LEU A 312 3.90 -11.93 -7.77
N ASP A 313 4.53 -12.98 -8.35
CA ASP A 313 5.32 -12.90 -9.59
C ASP A 313 6.37 -11.76 -9.59
N GLY A 314 6.83 -11.35 -8.42
CA GLY A 314 7.83 -10.29 -8.24
C GLY A 314 7.34 -8.87 -8.52
N VAL A 315 6.06 -8.65 -8.85
CA VAL A 315 5.54 -7.34 -9.26
C VAL A 315 4.25 -6.94 -8.55
N THR A 316 3.36 -7.88 -8.23
CA THR A 316 2.04 -7.59 -7.67
C THR A 316 2.08 -7.69 -6.15
N LYS A 317 1.95 -6.57 -5.46
CA LYS A 317 1.89 -6.50 -3.99
C LYS A 317 0.44 -6.52 -3.55
N VAL A 318 0.08 -7.46 -2.67
CA VAL A 318 -1.29 -7.58 -2.18
C VAL A 318 -1.32 -7.92 -0.68
N ALA A 319 -2.26 -7.35 0.06
CA ALA A 319 -2.55 -7.79 1.41
C ALA A 319 -3.12 -9.21 1.43
N ASP A 320 -3.17 -9.83 2.58
CA ASP A 320 -3.83 -11.12 2.76
C ASP A 320 -5.35 -10.93 2.74
N PRO A 321 -6.10 -11.57 1.82
CA PRO A 321 -7.56 -11.49 1.81
C PRO A 321 -8.21 -12.02 3.09
N TYR A 322 -7.51 -12.85 3.85
CA TYR A 322 -7.96 -13.45 5.10
C TYR A 322 -7.47 -12.69 6.35
N ALA A 323 -6.89 -11.51 6.16
CA ALA A 323 -6.44 -10.68 7.28
C ALA A 323 -7.62 -10.19 8.12
N LYS A 324 -7.45 -10.24 9.45
CA LYS A 324 -8.43 -9.76 10.43
C LYS A 324 -8.16 -8.33 10.89
N LEU A 325 -7.09 -7.74 10.40
CA LEU A 325 -6.70 -6.35 10.59
C LEU A 325 -5.85 -5.93 9.40
N ILE A 326 -6.14 -4.76 8.87
CA ILE A 326 -5.46 -4.17 7.73
C ILE A 326 -4.86 -2.82 8.15
N LEU A 327 -3.70 -2.46 7.59
CA LEU A 327 -3.19 -1.09 7.61
C LEU A 327 -3.31 -0.51 6.20
N ASP A 328 -3.97 0.64 6.11
CA ASP A 328 -4.22 1.35 4.86
C ASP A 328 -3.25 2.55 4.74
N PRO A 329 -2.36 2.58 3.74
CA PRO A 329 -1.42 3.69 3.56
C PRO A 329 -2.10 5.01 3.22
N TYR A 330 -3.33 4.98 2.71
CA TYR A 330 -4.01 6.16 2.21
C TYR A 330 -4.86 6.86 3.27
N SER A 331 -5.50 6.10 4.16
CA SER A 331 -6.48 6.60 5.12
C SER A 331 -6.04 6.56 6.59
N ASP A 332 -5.19 5.62 7.01
CA ASP A 332 -4.81 5.46 8.42
C ASP A 332 -4.17 6.71 9.04
N LYS A 333 -3.41 7.46 8.26
CA LYS A 333 -2.77 8.71 8.70
C LYS A 333 -3.75 9.81 9.15
N TRP A 334 -5.01 9.68 8.77
CA TRP A 334 -6.07 10.64 9.11
C TRP A 334 -6.96 10.16 10.26
N LEU A 335 -6.69 8.98 10.81
CA LEU A 335 -7.43 8.48 11.96
C LEU A 335 -7.11 9.32 13.19
N PRO A 336 -8.13 9.80 13.92
CA PRO A 336 -7.91 10.53 15.17
C PRO A 336 -7.19 9.67 16.21
N SER A 337 -6.39 10.27 17.06
CA SER A 337 -5.82 9.59 18.21
C SER A 337 -6.92 9.21 19.21
N GLY A 338 -6.80 8.04 19.84
CA GLY A 338 -7.72 7.61 20.91
C GLY A 338 -8.99 6.89 20.45
N ILE A 339 -9.14 6.57 19.16
CA ILE A 339 -10.25 5.73 18.67
C ILE A 339 -10.22 4.34 19.33
N TRP A 340 -9.04 3.77 19.52
CA TRP A 340 -8.84 2.50 20.19
C TRP A 340 -8.53 2.68 21.66
N ASN A 341 -9.09 1.81 22.50
CA ASN A 341 -8.76 1.75 23.93
C ASN A 341 -7.42 1.03 24.21
N GLU A 342 -6.75 0.53 23.17
CA GLU A 342 -5.42 -0.09 23.20
C GLU A 342 -4.54 0.54 22.11
N PRO A 343 -3.22 0.35 22.14
CA PRO A 343 -2.34 0.88 21.09
C PRO A 343 -2.73 0.34 19.72
N MET A 344 -3.15 1.24 18.82
CA MET A 344 -3.44 0.91 17.43
C MET A 344 -2.12 0.73 16.66
N PRO A 345 -1.96 -0.33 15.86
CA PRO A 345 -0.79 -0.47 15.00
C PRO A 345 -0.77 0.65 13.96
N GLN A 346 0.42 1.19 13.72
CA GLN A 346 0.62 2.28 12.78
C GLN A 346 1.18 1.76 11.45
N TYR A 347 0.78 2.40 10.35
CA TYR A 347 1.37 2.12 9.06
C TYR A 347 2.84 2.58 9.02
N PRO A 348 3.80 1.72 8.61
CA PRO A 348 5.24 2.03 8.66
C PRO A 348 5.71 2.81 7.43
N TYR A 349 5.26 4.07 7.27
CA TYR A 349 5.53 4.93 6.09
C TYR A 349 7.00 5.11 5.73
N GLU A 350 7.91 5.02 6.69
CA GLU A 350 9.35 5.10 6.47
C GLU A 350 9.97 3.83 5.86
N LYS A 351 9.24 2.72 5.85
CA LYS A 351 9.71 1.42 5.37
C LYS A 351 9.05 0.99 4.07
N ILE A 352 7.77 1.30 3.94
CA ILE A 352 6.94 0.92 2.79
C ILE A 352 5.83 1.94 2.59
N ASP A 353 5.41 2.13 1.37
CA ASP A 353 4.30 2.99 0.99
C ASP A 353 3.48 2.37 -0.15
N GLY A 354 2.24 2.82 -0.32
CA GLY A 354 1.37 2.46 -1.43
C GLY A 354 0.86 1.01 -1.44
N VAL A 355 1.01 0.25 -0.35
CA VAL A 355 0.56 -1.14 -0.24
C VAL A 355 -0.27 -1.33 1.02
N MET A 356 -1.49 -1.83 0.90
CA MET A 356 -2.23 -2.29 2.07
C MET A 356 -1.51 -3.45 2.73
N LEU A 357 -1.37 -3.40 4.06
CA LEU A 357 -0.68 -4.43 4.84
C LEU A 357 -1.69 -5.23 5.66
N ALA A 358 -1.62 -6.54 5.53
CA ALA A 358 -2.26 -7.45 6.48
C ALA A 358 -1.52 -7.43 7.81
N VAL A 359 -2.22 -7.60 8.91
CA VAL A 359 -1.62 -7.65 10.25
C VAL A 359 -1.93 -8.97 10.91
N TYR A 360 -0.90 -9.62 11.39
CA TYR A 360 -0.97 -10.78 12.27
C TYR A 360 -0.62 -10.38 13.71
N ARG A 361 -1.40 -10.87 14.66
CA ARG A 361 -1.12 -10.85 16.10
C ARG A 361 -1.65 -12.14 16.69
N SER A 362 -0.89 -12.80 17.53
CA SER A 362 -1.16 -14.17 17.98
C SER A 362 -2.43 -14.33 18.81
N ASP A 363 -2.94 -13.27 19.42
CA ASP A 363 -4.11 -13.25 20.31
C ASP A 363 -5.32 -12.48 19.74
N LEU A 364 -5.34 -12.14 18.47
CA LEU A 364 -6.50 -11.46 17.86
C LEU A 364 -7.80 -12.27 18.00
N ASP A 365 -7.71 -13.59 18.07
CA ASP A 365 -8.85 -14.50 18.18
C ASP A 365 -9.09 -15.01 19.62
N ASP A 366 -8.29 -14.61 20.59
CA ASP A 366 -8.33 -15.14 21.95
C ASP A 366 -9.47 -14.55 22.82
N TYR A 367 -10.42 -13.81 22.20
CA TYR A 367 -11.54 -13.23 22.93
C TYR A 367 -12.42 -14.34 23.55
N LYS A 368 -12.71 -14.20 24.83
CA LYS A 368 -13.56 -15.13 25.57
C LYS A 368 -14.94 -14.52 25.80
N TRP A 369 -15.92 -15.09 25.14
CA TRP A 369 -17.30 -14.72 25.33
C TRP A 369 -17.79 -15.08 26.73
N ASP A 370 -18.59 -14.22 27.34
CA ASP A 370 -19.22 -14.49 28.63
C ASP A 370 -20.44 -15.42 28.50
N SER A 371 -21.00 -15.81 29.66
CA SER A 371 -22.15 -16.69 29.69
C SER A 371 -23.43 -16.04 29.14
N ALA A 372 -23.57 -14.73 29.20
CA ALA A 372 -24.69 -14.01 28.61
C ALA A 372 -24.69 -14.15 27.09
N THR A 373 -23.51 -14.05 26.47
CA THR A 373 -23.35 -14.23 25.04
C THR A 373 -23.46 -15.69 24.62
N THR A 374 -22.77 -16.61 25.30
CA THR A 374 -22.79 -18.04 24.90
C THR A 374 -24.15 -18.71 25.09
N ASN A 375 -25.00 -18.16 25.95
CA ASN A 375 -26.39 -18.65 26.18
C ASN A 375 -27.46 -17.71 25.60
N PHE A 376 -27.05 -16.69 24.84
CA PHE A 376 -27.98 -15.72 24.24
C PHE A 376 -28.95 -16.42 23.30
N LYS A 377 -30.22 -16.06 23.41
CA LYS A 377 -31.29 -16.54 22.52
C LYS A 377 -31.80 -15.38 21.69
N VAL A 378 -31.65 -15.50 20.40
CA VAL A 378 -32.17 -14.53 19.45
C VAL A 378 -33.70 -14.41 19.63
N PRO A 379 -34.25 -13.19 19.68
CA PRO A 379 -35.69 -12.97 19.69
C PRO A 379 -36.39 -13.63 18.49
N ASP A 380 -37.68 -13.98 18.63
CA ASP A 380 -38.47 -14.41 17.49
C ASP A 380 -38.53 -13.30 16.42
N HIS A 381 -38.38 -13.65 15.14
CA HIS A 381 -38.30 -12.69 14.03
C HIS A 381 -39.53 -11.76 13.99
N ASN A 382 -40.72 -12.27 14.34
CA ASN A 382 -41.95 -11.46 14.33
C ASN A 382 -42.04 -10.50 15.51
N SER A 383 -41.18 -10.64 16.52
CA SER A 383 -41.10 -9.77 17.70
C SER A 383 -39.88 -8.87 17.73
N MET A 384 -39.06 -8.90 16.67
CA MET A 384 -37.89 -8.01 16.57
C MET A 384 -38.31 -6.56 16.37
N VAL A 385 -37.75 -5.70 17.20
CA VAL A 385 -37.73 -4.25 17.05
C VAL A 385 -36.30 -3.87 16.70
N ILE A 386 -36.06 -3.65 15.41
CA ILE A 386 -34.72 -3.49 14.85
C ILE A 386 -34.36 -2.01 14.81
N TYR A 387 -33.13 -1.69 15.25
CA TYR A 387 -32.52 -0.37 15.10
C TYR A 387 -31.29 -0.51 14.22
N GLU A 388 -31.36 0.04 12.99
CA GLU A 388 -30.21 0.14 12.09
C GLU A 388 -29.27 1.23 12.60
N LEU A 389 -27.98 0.91 12.75
CA LEU A 389 -26.99 1.75 13.39
C LEU A 389 -25.72 1.88 12.56
N LEU A 390 -25.31 3.10 12.29
CA LEU A 390 -24.00 3.44 11.79
C LEU A 390 -23.17 4.07 12.94
N PHE A 391 -22.08 3.40 13.34
CA PHE A 391 -21.27 3.84 14.49
C PHE A 391 -20.81 5.28 14.35
N ARG A 392 -20.32 5.66 13.17
CA ARG A 392 -19.85 7.02 12.87
C ARG A 392 -20.88 8.09 13.26
N ASP A 393 -22.14 7.86 12.95
CA ASP A 393 -23.20 8.87 13.10
C ASP A 393 -23.91 8.76 14.46
N PHE A 394 -23.94 7.58 15.08
CA PHE A 394 -24.73 7.33 16.28
C PHE A 394 -24.26 8.08 17.50
N THR A 395 -22.94 8.27 17.65
CA THR A 395 -22.34 9.03 18.75
C THR A 395 -21.47 10.19 18.27
N GLY A 396 -21.27 10.31 16.95
CA GLY A 396 -20.55 11.41 16.34
C GLY A 396 -21.37 12.70 16.26
N ASP A 397 -20.74 13.79 15.88
CA ASP A 397 -21.39 15.09 15.70
C ASP A 397 -21.96 15.33 14.29
N GLY A 398 -22.06 14.26 13.50
CA GLY A 398 -22.71 14.24 12.19
C GLY A 398 -21.91 14.89 11.07
N SER A 399 -20.63 15.10 11.22
CA SER A 399 -19.82 15.64 10.16
C SER A 399 -18.48 14.92 10.02
N ASP A 400 -18.14 14.75 8.79
CA ASP A 400 -17.00 14.07 8.24
C ASP A 400 -15.82 14.99 7.91
N GLN A 401 -15.82 16.26 8.38
CA GLN A 401 -14.82 17.23 7.96
C GLN A 401 -14.13 17.92 9.13
N ASP A 402 -12.82 18.02 9.02
CA ASP A 402 -11.92 18.91 9.75
C ASP A 402 -12.14 19.05 11.27
N GLY A 403 -11.75 18.03 12.02
CA GLY A 403 -11.64 18.08 13.48
C GLY A 403 -12.94 17.81 14.23
N LYS A 404 -13.93 17.23 13.56
CA LYS A 404 -15.15 16.78 14.19
C LYS A 404 -15.05 15.32 14.62
N HIS A 405 -15.90 14.97 15.57
CA HIS A 405 -15.85 13.68 16.24
C HIS A 405 -16.57 12.60 15.44
N PHE A 406 -15.85 11.53 15.06
CA PHE A 406 -16.45 10.30 14.58
C PHE A 406 -16.94 9.46 15.75
N GLY A 407 -18.18 8.98 15.69
CA GLY A 407 -18.69 8.05 16.67
C GLY A 407 -17.96 6.71 16.62
N THR A 408 -17.73 6.12 17.78
CA THR A 408 -16.98 4.88 17.95
C THR A 408 -17.83 3.77 18.53
N ILE A 409 -17.36 2.53 18.35
CA ILE A 409 -17.99 1.33 18.97
C ILE A 409 -18.03 1.46 20.50
N SER A 410 -16.96 1.97 21.11
CA SER A 410 -16.89 2.14 22.57
C SER A 410 -17.95 3.11 23.07
N GLU A 411 -18.15 4.23 22.39
CA GLU A 411 -19.18 5.21 22.74
C GLU A 411 -20.60 4.68 22.49
N ALA A 412 -20.80 3.96 21.37
CA ALA A 412 -22.07 3.30 21.10
C ALA A 412 -22.42 2.27 22.18
N ARG A 413 -21.43 1.54 22.73
CA ARG A 413 -21.62 0.63 23.85
C ARG A 413 -22.18 1.34 25.10
N GLU A 414 -21.76 2.58 25.36
CA GLU A 414 -22.30 3.39 26.48
C GLU A 414 -23.76 3.81 26.27
N LYS A 415 -24.28 3.69 25.04
CA LYS A 415 -25.67 4.03 24.69
C LYS A 415 -26.63 2.81 24.66
N ILE A 416 -26.16 1.61 25.00
CA ILE A 416 -27.01 0.40 24.95
C ILE A 416 -28.21 0.50 25.90
N SER A 417 -28.07 1.13 27.07
CA SER A 417 -29.20 1.40 27.98
C SER A 417 -30.29 2.25 27.32
N TYR A 418 -29.91 3.26 26.55
CA TYR A 418 -30.85 4.07 25.76
C TYR A 418 -31.62 3.23 24.73
N LEU A 419 -30.93 2.36 24.00
CA LEU A 419 -31.58 1.46 23.03
C LEU A 419 -32.57 0.53 23.73
N LYS A 420 -32.20 0.01 24.89
CA LYS A 420 -33.08 -0.84 25.70
C LYS A 420 -34.32 -0.07 26.18
N GLU A 421 -34.17 1.16 26.66
CA GLU A 421 -35.28 2.02 27.09
C GLU A 421 -36.25 2.33 25.93
N LEU A 422 -35.76 2.43 24.70
CA LEU A 422 -36.59 2.55 23.49
C LEU A 422 -37.36 1.27 23.14
N GLY A 423 -37.09 0.14 23.83
CA GLY A 423 -37.70 -1.15 23.54
C GLY A 423 -37.05 -1.89 22.37
N ILE A 424 -35.83 -1.50 21.97
CA ILE A 424 -35.06 -2.19 20.94
C ILE A 424 -34.58 -3.53 21.47
N ASN A 425 -34.75 -4.60 20.68
CA ASN A 425 -34.26 -5.93 21.00
C ASN A 425 -33.37 -6.54 19.89
N CYS A 426 -33.08 -5.75 18.82
CA CYS A 426 -32.15 -6.10 17.77
C CYS A 426 -31.47 -4.83 17.23
N VAL A 427 -30.15 -4.83 17.17
CA VAL A 427 -29.35 -3.79 16.49
C VAL A 427 -28.83 -4.40 15.19
N GLU A 428 -29.10 -3.75 14.07
CA GLU A 428 -28.51 -4.03 12.78
C GLU A 428 -27.37 -3.04 12.55
N LEU A 429 -26.14 -3.55 12.53
CA LEU A 429 -24.95 -2.74 12.27
C LEU A 429 -24.77 -2.58 10.77
N MET A 430 -24.79 -1.35 10.27
CA MET A 430 -24.30 -1.05 8.92
C MET A 430 -22.88 -1.58 8.74
N PRO A 431 -22.40 -1.83 7.51
CA PRO A 431 -21.18 -2.59 7.29
C PRO A 431 -19.99 -2.07 8.10
N VAL A 432 -19.38 -2.97 8.88
CA VAL A 432 -18.25 -2.67 9.77
C VAL A 432 -16.92 -3.19 9.24
N MET A 433 -16.92 -3.82 8.07
CA MET A 433 -15.71 -4.34 7.43
C MET A 433 -14.83 -3.19 6.95
N GLU A 434 -13.51 -3.40 6.93
CA GLU A 434 -12.53 -2.42 6.42
C GLU A 434 -12.95 -1.91 5.04
N PHE A 435 -13.23 -0.63 4.93
CA PHE A 435 -13.67 0.05 3.72
C PHE A 435 -12.65 1.07 3.24
N ASN A 436 -12.82 1.62 2.05
CA ASN A 436 -11.94 2.63 1.49
C ASN A 436 -12.19 4.00 2.14
N GLY A 437 -11.16 4.60 2.69
CA GLY A 437 -11.23 5.86 3.43
C GLY A 437 -11.67 5.67 4.89
N ASN A 438 -11.90 6.77 5.63
CA ASN A 438 -12.35 6.76 7.03
C ASN A 438 -13.81 7.21 7.18
N ASN A 439 -14.44 7.63 6.10
CA ASN A 439 -15.80 8.14 6.08
C ASN A 439 -16.63 7.45 5.01
N SER A 440 -17.37 6.42 5.40
CA SER A 440 -18.22 5.63 4.52
C SER A 440 -19.41 5.07 5.28
N TRP A 441 -20.42 4.62 4.53
CA TRP A 441 -21.46 3.73 5.04
C TRP A 441 -21.00 2.26 5.10
N GLY A 442 -19.77 1.97 4.61
CA GLY A 442 -19.16 0.65 4.63
C GLY A 442 -19.41 -0.21 3.39
N TYR A 443 -20.16 0.29 2.38
CA TYR A 443 -20.49 -0.48 1.16
C TYR A 443 -19.39 -0.51 0.09
N ASN A 444 -18.22 0.08 0.39
CA ASN A 444 -17.01 0.08 -0.45
C ASN A 444 -15.87 -0.71 0.22
N THR A 445 -16.11 -1.98 0.47
CA THR A 445 -15.26 -2.88 1.25
C THR A 445 -13.90 -3.13 0.60
N ASN A 446 -12.83 -3.02 1.40
CA ASN A 446 -11.45 -3.37 1.03
C ASN A 446 -10.99 -4.70 1.65
N ALA A 447 -11.56 -5.12 2.79
CA ALA A 447 -11.24 -6.42 3.38
C ALA A 447 -12.45 -6.96 4.16
N TYR A 448 -12.90 -8.15 3.79
CA TYR A 448 -14.10 -8.75 4.35
C TYR A 448 -13.96 -9.20 5.81
N MET A 449 -12.79 -9.69 6.21
CA MET A 449 -12.58 -10.28 7.55
C MET A 449 -11.98 -9.30 8.56
N ALA A 450 -11.65 -8.08 8.16
CA ALA A 450 -11.10 -7.04 9.01
C ALA A 450 -12.20 -6.05 9.42
N LEU A 451 -12.18 -5.64 10.70
CA LEU A 451 -12.98 -4.52 11.18
C LEU A 451 -12.31 -3.21 10.74
N ASP A 452 -13.13 -2.23 10.34
CA ASP A 452 -12.63 -0.89 10.04
C ASP A 452 -12.11 -0.20 11.31
N LYS A 453 -10.88 0.29 11.22
CA LYS A 453 -10.16 0.90 12.34
C LYS A 453 -10.76 2.22 12.81
N ALA A 454 -11.50 2.91 11.93
CA ALA A 454 -12.18 4.16 12.27
C ALA A 454 -13.28 3.97 13.31
N TYR A 455 -13.83 2.77 13.45
CA TYR A 455 -14.86 2.47 14.43
C TYR A 455 -14.33 2.00 15.78
N GLY A 456 -13.14 1.43 15.84
CA GLY A 456 -12.55 0.88 17.06
C GLY A 456 -11.74 -0.39 16.81
N SER A 457 -11.31 -1.04 17.89
CA SER A 457 -10.58 -2.30 17.83
C SER A 457 -11.51 -3.50 17.64
N PRO A 458 -11.00 -4.66 17.14
CA PRO A 458 -11.75 -5.91 17.12
C PRO A 458 -12.29 -6.33 18.51
N LYS A 459 -11.60 -5.94 19.58
CA LYS A 459 -12.05 -6.15 20.95
C LYS A 459 -13.26 -5.28 21.27
N ASP A 460 -13.27 -4.02 20.85
CA ASP A 460 -14.40 -3.11 21.12
C ASP A 460 -15.70 -3.62 20.50
N LEU A 461 -15.64 -4.17 19.27
CA LEU A 461 -16.81 -4.77 18.62
C LEU A 461 -17.34 -5.99 19.41
N ARG A 462 -16.44 -6.87 19.86
CA ARG A 462 -16.84 -8.04 20.66
C ARG A 462 -17.41 -7.64 22.02
N ASP A 463 -16.84 -6.61 22.65
CA ASP A 463 -17.37 -6.03 23.89
C ASP A 463 -18.76 -5.41 23.69
N PHE A 464 -18.98 -4.73 22.55
CA PHE A 464 -20.28 -4.17 22.19
C PHE A 464 -21.34 -5.28 22.03
N VAL A 465 -21.01 -6.33 21.29
CA VAL A 465 -21.90 -7.50 21.12
C VAL A 465 -22.22 -8.15 22.46
N ALA A 466 -21.20 -8.37 23.31
CA ALA A 466 -21.39 -8.96 24.63
C ALA A 466 -22.31 -8.08 25.50
N GLU A 467 -22.17 -6.76 25.45
CA GLU A 467 -23.03 -5.83 26.22
C GLU A 467 -24.45 -5.80 25.67
N CYS A 468 -24.65 -5.84 24.34
CA CYS A 468 -25.98 -5.98 23.73
C CYS A 468 -26.66 -7.27 24.23
N HIS A 469 -25.97 -8.41 24.21
CA HIS A 469 -26.48 -9.68 24.67
C HIS A 469 -26.87 -9.68 26.18
N ARG A 470 -26.05 -9.03 27.04
CA ARG A 470 -26.40 -8.86 28.47
C ARG A 470 -27.69 -8.04 28.67
N ASN A 471 -28.00 -7.17 27.74
CA ASN A 471 -29.19 -6.34 27.74
C ASN A 471 -30.39 -6.93 26.99
N GLY A 472 -30.25 -8.17 26.45
CA GLY A 472 -31.30 -8.86 25.71
C GLY A 472 -31.47 -8.36 24.28
N ILE A 473 -30.46 -7.68 23.71
CA ILE A 473 -30.45 -7.10 22.36
C ILE A 473 -29.61 -8.00 21.45
N ALA A 474 -30.18 -8.50 20.38
CA ALA A 474 -29.46 -9.20 19.30
C ALA A 474 -28.65 -8.22 18.48
N VAL A 475 -27.56 -8.72 17.87
CA VAL A 475 -26.76 -7.95 16.92
C VAL A 475 -26.76 -8.67 15.57
N VAL A 476 -27.11 -7.93 14.52
CA VAL A 476 -27.07 -8.36 13.13
C VAL A 476 -26.01 -7.54 12.41
N LEU A 477 -25.23 -8.17 11.55
CA LEU A 477 -24.24 -7.48 10.71
C LEU A 477 -24.79 -7.36 9.29
N ASP A 478 -24.87 -6.14 8.76
CA ASP A 478 -25.04 -5.92 7.33
C ASP A 478 -23.70 -6.19 6.62
N ILE A 479 -23.71 -7.10 5.65
CA ILE A 479 -22.49 -7.55 4.97
C ILE A 479 -22.64 -7.40 3.45
N VAL A 480 -21.62 -6.77 2.86
CA VAL A 480 -21.57 -6.47 1.42
C VAL A 480 -20.91 -7.62 0.66
N PHE A 481 -21.69 -8.51 0.07
CA PHE A 481 -21.16 -9.62 -0.74
C PHE A 481 -21.12 -9.33 -2.25
N ASN A 482 -21.84 -8.29 -2.71
CA ASN A 482 -21.99 -8.00 -4.14
C ASN A 482 -20.72 -7.42 -4.76
N GLN A 483 -20.06 -6.50 -4.09
CA GLN A 483 -18.93 -5.75 -4.65
C GLN A 483 -17.82 -5.49 -3.63
N THR A 484 -16.64 -5.10 -4.15
CA THR A 484 -15.55 -4.54 -3.35
C THR A 484 -15.02 -3.27 -3.98
N ASP A 485 -14.24 -2.50 -3.19
CA ASP A 485 -13.48 -1.37 -3.73
C ASP A 485 -12.17 -1.84 -4.40
N GLY A 486 -11.50 -0.92 -5.09
CA GLY A 486 -10.30 -1.19 -5.89
C GLY A 486 -9.05 -1.59 -5.09
N LEU A 487 -9.02 -1.35 -3.77
CA LEU A 487 -7.92 -1.76 -2.89
C LEU A 487 -8.09 -3.18 -2.34
N HIS A 488 -9.21 -3.85 -2.60
CA HIS A 488 -9.40 -5.23 -2.17
C HIS A 488 -8.32 -6.15 -2.76
N PRO A 489 -7.69 -7.06 -1.95
CA PRO A 489 -6.57 -7.90 -2.40
C PRO A 489 -6.87 -8.71 -3.67
N TRP A 490 -8.06 -9.29 -3.79
CA TRP A 490 -8.45 -10.04 -5.00
C TRP A 490 -8.48 -9.16 -6.24
N TYR A 491 -8.91 -7.89 -6.11
CA TYR A 491 -8.93 -6.97 -7.24
C TYR A 491 -7.52 -6.60 -7.68
N GLN A 492 -6.62 -6.40 -6.71
CA GLN A 492 -5.21 -6.07 -6.95
C GLN A 492 -4.39 -7.23 -7.56
N MET A 493 -4.82 -8.49 -7.38
CA MET A 493 -4.05 -9.66 -7.86
C MET A 493 -3.95 -9.77 -9.38
N TYR A 494 -4.98 -9.32 -10.11
CA TYR A 494 -5.08 -9.54 -11.56
C TYR A 494 -5.68 -8.32 -12.27
N PRO A 495 -5.32 -8.11 -13.56
CA PRO A 495 -6.09 -7.20 -14.42
C PRO A 495 -7.55 -7.67 -14.52
N ILE A 496 -8.50 -6.74 -14.49
CA ILE A 496 -9.93 -7.07 -14.44
C ILE A 496 -10.39 -8.04 -15.54
N ALA A 497 -9.88 -7.89 -16.77
CA ALA A 497 -10.21 -8.76 -17.90
C ALA A 497 -9.80 -10.23 -17.73
N SER A 498 -8.92 -10.54 -16.75
CA SER A 498 -8.45 -11.90 -16.46
C SER A 498 -8.59 -12.25 -14.98
N ASN A 499 -9.29 -11.42 -14.21
CA ASN A 499 -9.46 -11.62 -12.78
C ASN A 499 -10.50 -12.71 -12.50
N PRO A 500 -10.14 -13.86 -11.90
CA PRO A 500 -11.08 -14.95 -11.67
C PRO A 500 -12.08 -14.64 -10.54
N PHE A 501 -11.79 -13.67 -9.67
CA PHE A 501 -12.60 -13.30 -8.51
C PHE A 501 -13.71 -12.29 -8.83
N TYR A 502 -13.66 -11.66 -10.01
CA TYR A 502 -14.59 -10.59 -10.39
C TYR A 502 -15.23 -10.84 -11.75
N ASN A 503 -16.43 -10.32 -11.91
CA ASN A 503 -17.04 -10.17 -13.22
C ASN A 503 -16.52 -8.89 -13.87
N GLU A 504 -16.03 -8.96 -15.11
CA GLU A 504 -15.62 -7.77 -15.86
C GLU A 504 -16.78 -6.78 -16.06
N LYS A 505 -17.99 -7.35 -16.17
CA LYS A 505 -19.26 -6.61 -16.18
C LYS A 505 -20.22 -7.28 -15.24
N ALA A 506 -20.87 -6.49 -14.38
CA ALA A 506 -21.89 -7.01 -13.48
C ALA A 506 -22.97 -7.75 -14.27
N PRO A 507 -23.40 -8.95 -13.83
CA PRO A 507 -24.44 -9.74 -14.49
C PRO A 507 -25.86 -9.20 -14.20
N HIS A 508 -25.99 -8.07 -13.51
CA HIS A 508 -27.24 -7.44 -13.10
C HIS A 508 -27.31 -5.96 -13.52
N ALA A 509 -28.48 -5.34 -13.39
CA ALA A 509 -28.78 -4.02 -13.95
C ALA A 509 -28.02 -2.86 -13.27
N TYR A 510 -27.70 -2.97 -11.99
CA TYR A 510 -27.06 -1.92 -11.20
C TYR A 510 -25.62 -2.29 -10.90
N ASN A 511 -24.70 -1.72 -11.66
CA ASN A 511 -23.26 -1.90 -11.43
C ASN A 511 -22.78 -0.89 -10.40
N VAL A 512 -22.20 -1.37 -9.31
CA VAL A 512 -21.57 -0.57 -8.25
C VAL A 512 -20.19 -1.13 -7.99
N LEU A 513 -19.15 -0.29 -8.06
CA LEU A 513 -17.76 -0.68 -7.81
C LEU A 513 -17.34 -1.94 -8.62
N ASN A 514 -16.61 -2.87 -8.00
CA ASN A 514 -16.10 -4.07 -8.63
C ASN A 514 -16.95 -5.27 -8.24
N ASP A 515 -17.69 -5.82 -9.19
CA ASP A 515 -18.65 -6.90 -8.97
C ASP A 515 -17.95 -8.24 -8.69
N VAL A 516 -18.19 -8.81 -7.51
CA VAL A 516 -17.55 -10.04 -7.04
C VAL A 516 -18.20 -11.26 -7.68
N ARG A 517 -17.39 -12.15 -8.23
CA ARG A 517 -17.84 -13.40 -8.83
C ARG A 517 -18.15 -14.45 -7.78
N GLN A 518 -19.38 -14.42 -7.23
CA GLN A 518 -19.81 -15.25 -6.10
C GLN A 518 -19.87 -16.75 -6.41
N ASP A 519 -20.02 -17.14 -7.69
CA ASP A 519 -19.98 -18.53 -8.14
C ASP A 519 -18.56 -19.10 -8.28
N TYR A 520 -17.52 -18.30 -8.00
CA TYR A 520 -16.16 -18.78 -8.02
C TYR A 520 -15.81 -19.48 -6.71
N PRO A 521 -15.42 -20.78 -6.71
CA PRO A 521 -15.31 -21.57 -5.48
C PRO A 521 -14.40 -21.01 -4.39
N LEU A 522 -13.34 -20.26 -4.75
CA LEU A 522 -12.48 -19.59 -3.76
C LEU A 522 -13.18 -18.39 -3.10
N VAL A 523 -14.07 -17.72 -3.82
CA VAL A 523 -14.92 -16.65 -3.29
C VAL A 523 -15.99 -17.24 -2.37
N GLU A 524 -16.71 -18.26 -2.83
CA GLU A 524 -17.71 -18.98 -2.03
C GLU A 524 -17.11 -19.49 -0.71
N GLN A 525 -15.93 -20.11 -0.78
CA GLN A 525 -15.21 -20.59 0.42
C GLN A 525 -14.91 -19.44 1.39
N HIS A 526 -14.50 -18.29 0.90
CA HIS A 526 -14.16 -17.14 1.74
C HIS A 526 -15.41 -16.54 2.37
N LEU A 527 -16.43 -16.25 1.56
CA LEU A 527 -17.69 -15.65 2.03
C LEU A 527 -18.43 -16.55 3.03
N SER A 528 -18.26 -17.86 2.93
CA SER A 528 -18.84 -18.83 3.90
C SER A 528 -18.15 -18.81 5.27
N LEU A 529 -17.05 -18.10 5.43
CA LEU A 529 -16.33 -17.97 6.72
C LEU A 529 -16.70 -16.68 7.47
N ILE A 530 -17.35 -15.74 6.80
CA ILE A 530 -17.85 -14.49 7.37
C ILE A 530 -19.18 -14.71 8.07
#